data_aaae90ddb2e39deee9dbef14c19d9285
#
_entry.id   aaae90ddb2e39deee9dbef14c19d9285
#
_cell.length_a   1.000
_cell.length_b   1.000
_cell.length_c   1.000
_cell.angle_alpha   90.00
_cell.angle_beta   90.00
_cell.angle_gamma   90.00
#
_symmetry.space_group_name_H-M   'P 1'
#
loop_
_entity.id
_entity.type
_entity.pdbx_description
1 polymer ?
#
loop_
_entity_poly.entity_id
_entity_poly.type
_entity_poly.pdbx_seq_one_letter_code
_entity_poly.pdbx_strand_id
1 'polypeptide(L)'
;ISSFDVAILGGGPAGCSAASWLAQLGLSTLLVEREPQLCAALRGLAFRQDWVLGQPAQALADLALSYAAQVAATPGVTVRLGSTAESARHAAGAWTLQLASGEHIQARALLVATGLRLLKPSRYFAVPHPRVLDASALTLQRDGLPPGRVLLLGAGDNAAENALFLAERGFDVMVWARGNWRAQAHLIQRIEAHPRIQLRLATPLPDGLRPSDSSVTVGDERFDFVAALLGFEPEPSAFGLLSEHDRPHAFVAGDASGRWHPCVQTALADGVQAAKLIEQALRPEGPTAAPQRFNNRQVIHLQGLRFKANLGILDFERDGPQPIQVDAEVNLGALPIVARDADIGRVLDYRRIRAAIIDECTTEHTDLVEALVGKLSNRLMSLTGVVGVRVKLTKLEIFPDCEVAVSSESGIW
;
A
#
# COMPACT_ATOMS: atom_id res chain seq x y z
N ILE A 1 2.50 -5.14 -34.50
CA ILE A 1 2.85 -5.49 -33.11
C ILE A 1 4.05 -4.65 -32.75
N SER A 2 3.90 -3.76 -31.77
CA SER A 2 5.01 -2.95 -31.24
C SER A 2 5.80 -3.80 -30.22
N SER A 3 7.14 -3.71 -30.22
CA SER A 3 8.01 -4.49 -29.32
C SER A 3 8.85 -3.56 -28.46
N PHE A 4 8.95 -3.91 -27.16
CA PHE A 4 9.73 -3.18 -26.15
C PHE A 4 10.50 -4.17 -25.28
N ASP A 5 11.55 -3.68 -24.63
CA ASP A 5 12.20 -4.49 -23.58
C ASP A 5 11.30 -4.57 -22.33
N VAL A 6 10.65 -3.46 -21.97
CA VAL A 6 9.81 -3.39 -20.78
C VAL A 6 8.48 -2.68 -21.07
N ALA A 7 7.38 -3.27 -20.62
CA ALA A 7 6.09 -2.61 -20.51
C ALA A 7 5.77 -2.30 -19.03
N ILE A 8 5.31 -1.08 -18.77
CA ILE A 8 4.94 -0.60 -17.43
C ILE A 8 3.46 -0.25 -17.44
N LEU A 9 2.69 -0.78 -16.52
CA LEU A 9 1.28 -0.44 -16.30
C LEU A 9 1.16 0.49 -15.09
N GLY A 10 0.76 1.74 -15.34
CA GLY A 10 0.60 2.81 -14.36
C GLY A 10 1.68 3.89 -14.44
N GLY A 11 1.23 5.11 -14.75
CA GLY A 11 2.07 6.30 -14.91
C GLY A 11 2.15 7.19 -13.67
N GLY A 12 2.04 6.61 -12.47
CA GLY A 12 2.30 7.27 -11.19
C GLY A 12 3.80 7.46 -10.92
N PRO A 13 4.18 8.00 -9.74
CA PRO A 13 5.60 8.26 -9.41
C PRO A 13 6.50 7.03 -9.59
N ALA A 14 6.06 5.84 -9.18
CA ALA A 14 6.83 4.60 -9.32
C ALA A 14 7.05 4.23 -10.80
N GLY A 15 6.00 4.27 -11.62
CA GLY A 15 6.08 3.96 -13.04
C GLY A 15 6.93 4.98 -13.80
N CYS A 16 6.79 6.27 -13.49
CA CYS A 16 7.61 7.34 -14.07
C CYS A 16 9.09 7.18 -13.72
N SER A 17 9.39 6.89 -12.46
CA SER A 17 10.76 6.64 -11.99
C SER A 17 11.37 5.41 -12.68
N ALA A 18 10.64 4.29 -12.71
CA ALA A 18 11.08 3.08 -13.38
C ALA A 18 11.31 3.30 -14.89
N ALA A 19 10.39 4.00 -15.57
CA ALA A 19 10.51 4.27 -17.01
C ALA A 19 11.79 5.06 -17.32
N SER A 20 12.03 6.14 -16.57
CA SER A 20 13.24 6.96 -16.74
C SER A 20 14.53 6.17 -16.49
N TRP A 21 14.56 5.35 -15.43
CA TRP A 21 15.73 4.52 -15.12
C TRP A 21 15.98 3.42 -16.15
N LEU A 22 14.96 2.70 -16.59
CA LEU A 22 15.08 1.65 -17.61
C LEU A 22 15.59 2.21 -18.93
N ALA A 23 15.08 3.36 -19.37
CA ALA A 23 15.57 4.03 -20.57
C ALA A 23 17.03 4.44 -20.46
N GLN A 24 17.46 4.98 -19.31
CA GLN A 24 18.86 5.31 -19.04
C GLN A 24 19.76 4.07 -19.01
N LEU A 25 19.23 2.93 -18.63
CA LEU A 25 19.92 1.64 -18.71
C LEU A 25 19.92 1.07 -20.14
N GLY A 26 19.38 1.81 -21.14
CA GLY A 26 19.36 1.44 -22.55
C GLY A 26 18.30 0.40 -22.90
N LEU A 27 17.23 0.28 -22.09
CA LEU A 27 16.09 -0.60 -22.33
C LEU A 27 14.94 0.20 -22.93
N SER A 28 14.42 -0.23 -24.07
CA SER A 28 13.25 0.38 -24.70
C SER A 28 12.01 0.15 -23.80
N THR A 29 11.36 1.24 -23.40
CA THR A 29 10.33 1.19 -22.38
C THR A 29 9.00 1.77 -22.87
N LEU A 30 7.92 1.02 -22.70
CA LEU A 30 6.55 1.48 -22.88
C LEU A 30 5.92 1.77 -21.50
N LEU A 31 5.40 2.97 -21.30
CA LEU A 31 4.61 3.36 -20.14
C LEU A 31 3.15 3.55 -20.54
N VAL A 32 2.26 2.71 -20.01
CA VAL A 32 0.81 2.74 -20.25
C VAL A 32 0.11 3.34 -19.05
N GLU A 33 -0.64 4.41 -19.28
CA GLU A 33 -1.42 5.11 -18.25
C GLU A 33 -2.89 5.25 -18.70
N ARG A 34 -3.82 4.86 -17.84
CA ARG A 34 -5.27 4.92 -18.12
C ARG A 34 -5.81 6.35 -18.15
N GLU A 35 -5.22 7.22 -17.36
CA GLU A 35 -5.61 8.63 -17.31
C GLU A 35 -5.01 9.42 -18.48
N PRO A 36 -5.60 10.56 -18.86
CA PRO A 36 -5.09 11.39 -19.97
C PRO A 36 -3.77 12.11 -19.64
N GLN A 37 -3.19 11.84 -18.47
CA GLN A 37 -1.97 12.47 -17.99
C GLN A 37 -1.22 11.60 -16.98
N LEU A 38 0.11 11.73 -16.94
CA LEU A 38 0.93 11.07 -15.93
C LEU A 38 0.71 11.66 -14.53
N CYS A 39 0.94 10.86 -13.49
CA CYS A 39 0.79 11.23 -12.09
C CYS A 39 -0.60 11.80 -11.73
N ALA A 40 -1.65 11.30 -12.37
CA ALA A 40 -3.01 11.83 -12.24
C ALA A 40 -3.50 11.89 -10.80
N ALA A 41 -3.16 10.90 -9.97
CA ALA A 41 -3.51 10.90 -8.54
C ALA A 41 -2.96 12.13 -7.78
N LEU A 42 -1.73 12.55 -8.09
CA LEU A 42 -1.13 13.75 -7.49
C LEU A 42 -1.71 15.04 -8.06
N ARG A 43 -2.06 15.07 -9.34
CA ARG A 43 -2.64 16.26 -10.00
C ARG A 43 -3.99 16.65 -9.42
N GLY A 44 -4.75 15.67 -8.94
CA GLY A 44 -6.02 15.90 -8.26
C GLY A 44 -5.89 16.47 -6.85
N LEU A 45 -4.68 16.56 -6.29
CA LEU A 45 -4.44 16.99 -4.92
C LEU A 45 -3.99 18.44 -4.87
N ALA A 46 -4.72 19.26 -4.11
CA ALA A 46 -4.41 20.68 -3.89
C ALA A 46 -3.46 20.90 -2.70
N PHE A 47 -3.07 19.83 -2.01
CA PHE A 47 -2.22 19.92 -0.84
C PHE A 47 -0.81 20.38 -1.20
N ARG A 48 -0.25 21.24 -0.37
CA ARG A 48 1.14 21.65 -0.48
C ARG A 48 2.01 20.59 0.20
N GLN A 49 3.06 20.16 -0.47
CA GLN A 49 4.09 19.31 0.07
C GLN A 49 5.39 20.08 0.33
N ASP A 50 6.07 19.78 1.41
CA ASP A 50 7.38 20.31 1.80
C ASP A 50 8.34 19.20 2.30
N TRP A 51 7.90 17.95 2.21
CA TRP A 51 8.58 16.77 2.73
C TRP A 51 9.23 15.88 1.65
N VAL A 52 9.04 16.19 0.36
CA VAL A 52 9.74 15.46 -0.73
C VAL A 52 11.13 16.04 -0.89
N LEU A 53 12.12 15.36 -0.32
CA LEU A 53 13.51 15.80 -0.34
C LEU A 53 14.01 16.01 -1.78
N GLY A 54 14.72 17.13 -2.00
CA GLY A 54 15.22 17.52 -3.32
C GLY A 54 14.20 18.30 -4.18
N GLN A 55 12.99 18.52 -3.67
CA GLN A 55 11.97 19.35 -4.30
C GLN A 55 11.65 20.57 -3.44
N PRO A 56 11.40 21.75 -4.05
CA PRO A 56 10.91 22.90 -3.30
C PRO A 56 9.51 22.60 -2.74
N ALA A 57 9.14 23.29 -1.67
CA ALA A 57 7.78 23.25 -1.14
C ALA A 57 6.80 23.76 -2.19
N GLN A 58 5.95 22.91 -2.73
CA GLN A 58 5.03 23.19 -3.85
C GLN A 58 3.73 22.39 -3.74
N ALA A 59 2.74 22.70 -4.56
CA ALA A 59 1.56 21.86 -4.68
C ALA A 59 1.92 20.49 -5.27
N LEU A 60 1.24 19.44 -4.83
CA LEU A 60 1.44 18.09 -5.39
C LEU A 60 1.12 18.05 -6.89
N ALA A 61 0.19 18.89 -7.35
CA ALA A 61 -0.12 19.04 -8.78
C ALA A 61 1.08 19.54 -9.59
N ASP A 62 1.86 20.50 -9.06
CA ASP A 62 3.05 21.05 -9.71
C ASP A 62 4.19 20.02 -9.73
N LEU A 63 4.33 19.26 -8.65
CA LEU A 63 5.27 18.14 -8.56
C LEU A 63 4.95 17.09 -9.64
N ALA A 64 3.67 16.76 -9.82
CA ALA A 64 3.22 15.84 -10.86
C ALA A 64 3.55 16.32 -12.28
N LEU A 65 3.40 17.64 -12.53
CA LEU A 65 3.81 18.25 -13.80
C LEU A 65 5.31 18.10 -14.06
N SER A 66 6.12 18.33 -13.03
CA SER A 66 7.58 18.17 -13.11
C SER A 66 7.98 16.74 -13.48
N TYR A 67 7.39 15.73 -12.84
CA TYR A 67 7.67 14.32 -13.15
C TYR A 67 7.24 13.96 -14.57
N ALA A 68 6.05 14.39 -14.99
CA ALA A 68 5.57 14.14 -16.35
C ALA A 68 6.49 14.76 -17.41
N ALA A 69 6.97 15.99 -17.18
CA ALA A 69 7.91 16.66 -18.06
C ALA A 69 9.27 15.94 -18.17
N GLN A 70 9.78 15.43 -17.04
CA GLN A 70 11.02 14.65 -17.02
C GLN A 70 10.88 13.35 -17.82
N VAL A 71 9.78 12.60 -17.66
CA VAL A 71 9.51 11.38 -18.41
C VAL A 71 9.41 11.69 -19.91
N ALA A 72 8.67 12.74 -20.29
CA ALA A 72 8.51 13.14 -21.69
C ALA A 72 9.84 13.55 -22.36
N ALA A 73 10.77 14.09 -21.57
CA ALA A 73 12.11 14.45 -22.03
C ALA A 73 13.11 13.28 -22.04
N THR A 74 12.72 12.10 -21.54
CA THR A 74 13.64 10.94 -21.44
C THR A 74 13.63 10.13 -22.74
N PRO A 75 14.74 10.11 -23.53
CA PRO A 75 14.81 9.27 -24.73
C PRO A 75 14.65 7.79 -24.39
N GLY A 76 13.98 7.03 -25.25
CA GLY A 76 13.75 5.60 -25.05
C GLY A 76 12.48 5.25 -24.26
N VAL A 77 11.76 6.23 -23.74
CA VAL A 77 10.45 6.05 -23.14
C VAL A 77 9.35 6.38 -24.18
N THR A 78 8.46 5.43 -24.40
CA THR A 78 7.22 5.64 -25.16
C THR A 78 6.06 5.67 -24.18
N VAL A 79 5.21 6.71 -24.23
CA VAL A 79 4.06 6.87 -23.33
C VAL A 79 2.76 6.65 -24.09
N ARG A 80 1.83 5.90 -23.53
CA ARG A 80 0.44 5.74 -23.98
C ARG A 80 -0.48 6.23 -22.87
N LEU A 81 -1.03 7.41 -23.03
CA LEU A 81 -2.02 8.01 -22.13
C LEU A 81 -3.44 7.64 -22.56
N GLY A 82 -4.40 7.70 -21.65
CA GLY A 82 -5.79 7.32 -21.89
C GLY A 82 -5.92 5.87 -22.35
N SER A 83 -5.00 5.00 -21.93
CA SER A 83 -4.88 3.64 -22.44
C SER A 83 -4.81 2.64 -21.30
N THR A 84 -5.56 1.54 -21.43
CA THR A 84 -5.59 0.43 -20.47
C THR A 84 -5.21 -0.86 -21.17
N ALA A 85 -4.52 -1.75 -20.47
CA ALA A 85 -4.36 -3.13 -20.91
C ALA A 85 -5.64 -3.91 -20.59
N GLU A 86 -6.13 -4.69 -21.54
CA GLU A 86 -7.28 -5.60 -21.37
C GLU A 86 -6.83 -7.03 -21.12
N SER A 87 -5.64 -7.39 -21.55
CA SER A 87 -5.03 -8.68 -21.27
C SER A 87 -3.52 -8.59 -21.21
N ALA A 88 -2.93 -9.46 -20.41
CA ALA A 88 -1.48 -9.65 -20.34
C ALA A 88 -1.21 -11.15 -20.13
N ARG A 89 -0.35 -11.72 -20.97
CA ARG A 89 0.03 -13.13 -20.94
C ARG A 89 1.53 -13.29 -21.03
N HIS A 90 2.09 -14.17 -20.23
CA HIS A 90 3.49 -14.54 -20.27
C HIS A 90 3.64 -15.92 -20.91
N ALA A 91 4.37 -16.00 -22.01
CA ALA A 91 4.68 -17.25 -22.68
C ALA A 91 6.04 -17.18 -23.38
N ALA A 92 6.77 -18.29 -23.38
CA ALA A 92 8.08 -18.39 -24.01
C ALA A 92 9.07 -17.30 -23.60
N GLY A 93 9.03 -16.84 -22.35
CA GLY A 93 9.93 -15.83 -21.80
C GLY A 93 9.59 -14.38 -22.21
N ALA A 94 8.42 -14.14 -22.77
CA ALA A 94 7.96 -12.80 -23.18
C ALA A 94 6.50 -12.56 -22.80
N TRP A 95 6.17 -11.29 -22.67
CA TRP A 95 4.80 -10.81 -22.42
C TRP A 95 4.13 -10.40 -23.73
N THR A 96 2.87 -10.73 -23.84
CA THR A 96 1.97 -10.18 -24.86
C THR A 96 0.84 -9.44 -24.18
N LEU A 97 0.69 -8.15 -24.44
CA LEU A 97 -0.36 -7.31 -23.92
C LEU A 97 -1.29 -6.89 -25.06
N GLN A 98 -2.58 -6.80 -24.80
CA GLN A 98 -3.57 -6.17 -25.65
C GLN A 98 -4.10 -4.91 -24.94
N LEU A 99 -4.02 -3.78 -25.61
CA LEU A 99 -4.59 -2.52 -25.11
C LEU A 99 -6.05 -2.37 -25.55
N ALA A 100 -6.81 -1.58 -24.81
CA ALA A 100 -8.22 -1.26 -25.14
C ALA A 100 -8.40 -0.62 -26.53
N SER A 101 -7.35 -0.01 -27.08
CA SER A 101 -7.30 0.50 -28.44
C SER A 101 -7.24 -0.60 -29.53
N GLY A 102 -7.07 -1.86 -29.15
CA GLY A 102 -6.76 -2.97 -30.04
C GLY A 102 -5.27 -3.11 -30.40
N GLU A 103 -4.40 -2.24 -29.90
CA GLU A 103 -2.95 -2.35 -30.11
C GLU A 103 -2.41 -3.57 -29.36
N HIS A 104 -1.57 -4.37 -30.06
CA HIS A 104 -0.86 -5.51 -29.48
C HIS A 104 0.60 -5.13 -29.21
N ILE A 105 1.05 -5.39 -27.98
CA ILE A 105 2.38 -5.07 -27.50
C ILE A 105 3.10 -6.37 -27.14
N GLN A 106 4.37 -6.48 -27.51
CA GLN A 106 5.28 -7.48 -26.96
C GLN A 106 6.31 -6.82 -26.07
N ALA A 107 6.61 -7.45 -24.93
CA ALA A 107 7.63 -6.99 -24.01
C ALA A 107 8.37 -8.17 -23.36
N ARG A 108 9.67 -8.00 -23.09
CA ARG A 108 10.48 -9.01 -22.39
C ARG A 108 10.19 -9.03 -20.88
N ALA A 109 9.80 -7.88 -20.31
CA ALA A 109 9.41 -7.76 -18.92
C ALA A 109 8.14 -6.92 -18.78
N LEU A 110 7.37 -7.21 -17.73
CA LEU A 110 6.16 -6.45 -17.33
C LEU A 110 6.36 -5.91 -15.92
N LEU A 111 6.10 -4.61 -15.73
CA LEU A 111 6.06 -3.94 -14.44
C LEU A 111 4.65 -3.44 -14.15
N VAL A 112 4.09 -3.83 -13.01
CA VAL A 112 2.83 -3.30 -12.47
C VAL A 112 3.14 -2.21 -11.47
N ALA A 113 2.73 -0.97 -11.75
CA ALA A 113 2.94 0.22 -10.93
C ALA A 113 1.64 1.05 -10.77
N THR A 114 0.50 0.36 -10.66
CA THR A 114 -0.85 0.94 -10.68
C THR A 114 -1.27 1.65 -9.39
N GLY A 115 -0.45 1.57 -8.34
CA GLY A 115 -0.67 2.29 -7.09
C GLY A 115 -1.85 1.76 -6.26
N LEU A 116 -2.53 2.70 -5.61
CA LEU A 116 -3.64 2.43 -4.69
C LEU A 116 -4.94 3.04 -5.20
N ARG A 117 -6.04 2.49 -4.73
CA ARG A 117 -7.37 3.12 -4.78
C ARG A 117 -7.92 3.30 -3.37
N LEU A 118 -8.85 4.23 -3.21
CA LEU A 118 -9.57 4.41 -1.96
C LEU A 118 -10.46 3.20 -1.67
N LEU A 119 -10.47 2.80 -0.40
CA LEU A 119 -11.46 1.86 0.12
C LEU A 119 -12.85 2.53 0.08
N LYS A 120 -13.78 1.91 -0.66
CA LYS A 120 -15.17 2.36 -0.78
C LYS A 120 -16.13 1.31 -0.19
N PRO A 121 -16.30 1.27 1.15
CA PRO A 121 -17.21 0.31 1.76
C PRO A 121 -18.63 0.46 1.20
N SER A 122 -19.26 -0.65 0.84
CA SER A 122 -20.60 -0.66 0.22
C SER A 122 -21.65 0.04 1.07
N ARG A 123 -21.56 -0.04 2.40
CA ARG A 123 -22.47 0.67 3.30
C ARG A 123 -22.53 2.20 3.11
N TYR A 124 -21.49 2.81 2.51
CA TYR A 124 -21.43 4.24 2.21
C TYR A 124 -21.51 4.56 0.72
N PHE A 125 -21.08 3.63 -0.14
CA PHE A 125 -20.94 3.86 -1.58
C PHE A 125 -21.77 2.89 -2.44
N ALA A 126 -22.77 2.20 -1.87
CA ALA A 126 -23.61 1.29 -2.64
C ALA A 126 -24.36 2.01 -3.78
N VAL A 127 -24.76 3.25 -3.54
CA VAL A 127 -25.39 4.11 -4.53
C VAL A 127 -24.57 5.39 -4.63
N PRO A 128 -24.03 5.72 -5.83
CA PRO A 128 -23.33 6.97 -6.03
C PRO A 128 -24.23 8.18 -5.73
N HIS A 129 -23.71 9.13 -4.97
CA HIS A 129 -24.44 10.34 -4.64
C HIS A 129 -23.50 11.56 -4.62
N PRO A 130 -23.87 12.72 -5.20
CA PRO A 130 -22.98 13.88 -5.33
C PRO A 130 -22.56 14.51 -4.00
N ARG A 131 -23.23 14.19 -2.90
CA ARG A 131 -22.89 14.66 -1.56
C ARG A 131 -22.12 13.64 -0.71
N VAL A 132 -21.93 12.43 -1.22
CA VAL A 132 -21.08 11.39 -0.61
C VAL A 132 -19.83 11.27 -1.46
N LEU A 133 -18.74 11.84 -0.97
CA LEU A 133 -17.54 12.10 -1.73
C LEU A 133 -16.42 11.13 -1.34
N ASP A 134 -15.57 10.80 -2.30
CA ASP A 134 -14.22 10.29 -2.00
C ASP A 134 -13.22 11.46 -1.91
N ALA A 135 -11.98 11.16 -1.50
CA ALA A 135 -10.96 12.19 -1.31
C ALA A 135 -10.65 12.96 -2.60
N SER A 136 -10.64 12.27 -3.74
CA SER A 136 -10.37 12.90 -5.04
C SER A 136 -11.48 13.87 -5.44
N ALA A 137 -12.74 13.45 -5.30
CA ALA A 137 -13.88 14.30 -5.61
C ALA A 137 -13.91 15.54 -4.70
N LEU A 138 -13.61 15.36 -3.41
CA LEU A 138 -13.57 16.45 -2.44
C LEU A 138 -12.50 17.49 -2.80
N THR A 139 -11.30 17.07 -3.17
CA THR A 139 -10.21 17.98 -3.54
C THR A 139 -10.39 18.65 -4.88
N LEU A 140 -10.95 17.95 -5.87
CA LEU A 140 -11.23 18.51 -7.19
C LEU A 140 -12.36 19.53 -7.20
N GLN A 141 -13.35 19.35 -6.31
CA GLN A 141 -14.52 20.23 -6.19
C GLN A 141 -14.33 21.39 -5.21
N ARG A 142 -13.18 21.48 -4.56
CA ARG A 142 -12.88 22.41 -3.47
C ARG A 142 -13.24 23.89 -3.75
N ASP A 143 -13.02 24.35 -4.97
CA ASP A 143 -13.25 25.75 -5.35
C ASP A 143 -14.69 26.00 -5.80
N GLY A 144 -15.44 24.94 -6.06
CA GLY A 144 -16.85 25.00 -6.47
C GLY A 144 -17.86 24.66 -5.38
N LEU A 145 -17.40 24.12 -4.24
CA LEU A 145 -18.28 23.80 -3.11
C LEU A 145 -18.56 25.05 -2.26
N PRO A 146 -19.83 25.38 -2.01
CA PRO A 146 -20.16 26.45 -1.06
C PRO A 146 -19.72 26.03 0.35
N PRO A 147 -19.23 26.97 1.17
CA PRO A 147 -18.95 26.70 2.58
C PRO A 147 -20.19 26.12 3.28
N GLY A 148 -19.96 25.06 4.06
CA GLY A 148 -21.02 24.32 4.73
C GLY A 148 -20.44 23.37 5.76
N ARG A 149 -21.29 22.46 6.27
CA ARG A 149 -20.91 21.49 7.28
C ARG A 149 -20.51 20.16 6.61
N VAL A 150 -19.29 19.72 6.83
CA VAL A 150 -18.72 18.51 6.21
C VAL A 150 -18.37 17.47 7.26
N LEU A 151 -18.73 16.21 7.02
CA LEU A 151 -18.31 15.09 7.82
C LEU A 151 -17.21 14.31 7.09
N LEU A 152 -16.06 14.11 7.76
CA LEU A 152 -14.97 13.26 7.32
C LEU A 152 -14.94 11.99 8.20
N LEU A 153 -15.09 10.83 7.57
CA LEU A 153 -14.99 9.53 8.25
C LEU A 153 -13.56 9.00 8.09
N GLY A 154 -12.81 8.91 9.18
CA GLY A 154 -11.42 8.43 9.20
C GLY A 154 -10.49 9.35 10.00
N ALA A 155 -9.31 8.85 10.38
CA ALA A 155 -8.31 9.59 11.19
C ALA A 155 -6.86 9.33 10.75
N GLY A 156 -6.61 9.13 9.47
CA GLY A 156 -5.27 9.08 8.88
C GLY A 156 -4.86 10.43 8.28
N ASP A 157 -3.65 10.51 7.69
CA ASP A 157 -3.12 11.72 7.05
C ASP A 157 -4.09 12.32 6.04
N ASN A 158 -4.70 11.50 5.18
CA ASN A 158 -5.67 11.96 4.19
C ASN A 158 -6.88 12.65 4.84
N ALA A 159 -7.39 12.15 5.97
CA ALA A 159 -8.48 12.80 6.70
C ALA A 159 -8.01 14.12 7.33
N ALA A 160 -6.80 14.14 7.87
CA ALA A 160 -6.21 15.32 8.50
C ALA A 160 -5.97 16.46 7.49
N GLU A 161 -5.36 16.16 6.35
CA GLU A 161 -5.11 17.13 5.28
C GLU A 161 -6.41 17.69 4.70
N ASN A 162 -7.41 16.83 4.45
CA ASN A 162 -8.74 17.30 3.99
C ASN A 162 -9.44 18.15 5.03
N ALA A 163 -9.36 17.81 6.32
CA ALA A 163 -9.96 18.59 7.39
C ALA A 163 -9.40 20.03 7.44
N LEU A 164 -8.07 20.15 7.44
CA LEU A 164 -7.40 21.46 7.44
C LEU A 164 -7.72 22.25 6.16
N PHE A 165 -7.63 21.59 5.01
CA PHE A 165 -7.89 22.21 3.72
C PHE A 165 -9.29 22.81 3.62
N LEU A 166 -10.32 22.09 4.08
CA LEU A 166 -11.69 22.57 4.06
C LEU A 166 -11.94 23.66 5.12
N ALA A 167 -11.42 23.47 6.33
CA ALA A 167 -11.61 24.42 7.41
C ALA A 167 -10.98 25.79 7.10
N GLU A 168 -9.82 25.81 6.46
CA GLU A 168 -9.15 27.03 5.96
C GLU A 168 -9.96 27.74 4.86
N ARG A 169 -10.89 27.04 4.22
CA ARG A 169 -11.84 27.59 3.21
C ARG A 169 -13.24 27.88 3.77
N GLY A 170 -13.37 27.90 5.09
CA GLY A 170 -14.57 28.33 5.77
C GLY A 170 -15.60 27.24 6.04
N PHE A 171 -15.31 25.97 5.72
CA PHE A 171 -16.18 24.84 6.09
C PHE A 171 -16.12 24.54 7.59
N ASP A 172 -17.24 24.12 8.15
CA ASP A 172 -17.29 23.54 9.50
C ASP A 172 -17.12 22.03 9.36
N VAL A 173 -16.00 21.54 9.83
CA VAL A 173 -15.58 20.15 9.61
C VAL A 173 -15.76 19.33 10.87
N MET A 174 -16.44 18.18 10.77
CA MET A 174 -16.42 17.14 11.79
C MET A 174 -15.59 15.97 11.30
N VAL A 175 -14.61 15.56 12.11
CA VAL A 175 -13.85 14.32 11.88
C VAL A 175 -14.39 13.25 12.82
N TRP A 176 -14.87 12.14 12.24
CA TRP A 176 -15.41 11.03 13.01
C TRP A 176 -14.63 9.75 12.71
N ALA A 177 -14.05 9.15 13.74
CA ALA A 177 -13.25 7.94 13.61
C ALA A 177 -13.51 6.93 14.73
N ARG A 178 -13.45 5.64 14.40
CA ARG A 178 -13.59 4.55 15.38
C ARG A 178 -12.40 4.44 16.35
N GLY A 179 -11.24 4.97 15.99
CA GLY A 179 -10.02 4.98 16.80
C GLY A 179 -9.48 6.39 16.97
N ASN A 180 -8.30 6.49 17.55
CA ASN A 180 -7.55 7.73 17.68
C ASN A 180 -6.86 8.09 16.36
N TRP A 181 -6.27 9.29 16.32
CA TRP A 181 -5.45 9.75 15.21
C TRP A 181 -4.31 8.79 14.87
N ARG A 182 -4.10 8.59 13.58
CA ARG A 182 -2.93 7.94 13.00
C ARG A 182 -2.21 8.85 12.01
N ALA A 183 -2.60 10.13 12.00
CA ALA A 183 -1.99 11.17 11.19
C ALA A 183 -0.69 11.69 11.82
N GLN A 184 0.09 12.42 11.04
CA GLN A 184 1.34 13.03 11.47
C GLN A 184 1.10 14.08 12.58
N ALA A 185 1.99 14.11 13.57
CA ALA A 185 1.81 14.93 14.77
C ALA A 185 1.59 16.41 14.48
N HIS A 186 2.28 16.98 13.50
CA HIS A 186 2.12 18.38 13.13
C HIS A 186 0.75 18.72 12.53
N LEU A 187 0.13 17.75 11.81
CA LEU A 187 -1.25 17.89 11.31
C LEU A 187 -2.25 17.84 12.47
N ILE A 188 -2.05 16.92 13.40
CA ILE A 188 -2.91 16.76 14.60
C ILE A 188 -2.90 18.07 15.41
N GLN A 189 -1.73 18.65 15.69
CA GLN A 189 -1.61 19.92 16.43
C GLN A 189 -2.37 21.05 15.75
N ARG A 190 -2.28 21.17 14.42
CA ARG A 190 -3.03 22.18 13.66
C ARG A 190 -4.54 21.97 13.71
N ILE A 191 -4.98 20.71 13.64
CA ILE A 191 -6.39 20.34 13.71
C ILE A 191 -6.97 20.69 15.08
N GLU A 192 -6.29 20.29 16.17
CA GLU A 192 -6.74 20.52 17.54
C GLU A 192 -6.83 22.01 17.87
N ALA A 193 -5.99 22.84 17.25
CA ALA A 193 -6.02 24.30 17.39
C ALA A 193 -7.03 24.99 16.48
N HIS A 194 -7.66 24.29 15.52
CA HIS A 194 -8.49 24.95 14.51
C HIS A 194 -9.96 25.08 14.95
N PRO A 195 -10.52 26.30 15.05
CA PRO A 195 -11.84 26.53 15.66
C PRO A 195 -13.02 25.93 14.86
N ARG A 196 -12.84 25.64 13.56
CA ARG A 196 -13.86 25.05 12.68
C ARG A 196 -13.78 23.53 12.57
N ILE A 197 -12.88 22.87 13.32
CA ILE A 197 -12.75 21.42 13.28
C ILE A 197 -13.25 20.81 14.60
N GLN A 198 -14.23 19.96 14.52
CA GLN A 198 -14.75 19.18 15.64
C GLN A 198 -14.30 17.73 15.51
N LEU A 199 -13.96 17.11 16.65
CA LEU A 199 -13.44 15.75 16.68
C LEU A 199 -14.41 14.81 17.41
N ARG A 200 -14.70 13.67 16.80
CA ARG A 200 -15.42 12.54 17.38
C ARG A 200 -14.56 11.28 17.16
N LEU A 201 -13.57 11.12 18.02
CA LEU A 201 -12.63 10.01 17.97
C LEU A 201 -13.05 8.88 18.91
N ALA A 202 -12.44 7.70 18.74
CA ALA A 202 -12.73 6.50 19.52
C ALA A 202 -14.23 6.18 19.63
N THR A 203 -14.97 6.46 18.55
CA THR A 203 -16.43 6.30 18.50
C THR A 203 -16.81 5.44 17.31
N PRO A 204 -17.68 4.42 17.46
CA PRO A 204 -18.12 3.60 16.35
C PRO A 204 -18.57 4.44 15.15
N LEU A 205 -18.16 4.05 13.95
CA LEU A 205 -18.59 4.72 12.73
C LEU A 205 -20.09 4.47 12.49
N PRO A 206 -20.80 5.40 11.84
CA PRO A 206 -22.22 5.23 11.54
C PRO A 206 -22.44 4.01 10.63
N ASP A 207 -23.55 3.31 10.83
CA ASP A 207 -23.90 2.11 10.05
C ASP A 207 -24.20 2.43 8.58
N GLY A 208 -24.67 3.66 8.30
CA GLY A 208 -24.97 4.11 6.94
C GLY A 208 -25.15 5.62 6.85
N LEU A 209 -25.30 6.07 5.61
CA LEU A 209 -25.58 7.44 5.24
C LEU A 209 -26.97 7.53 4.59
N ARG A 210 -27.69 8.58 4.86
CA ARG A 210 -29.00 8.87 4.23
C ARG A 210 -28.89 10.17 3.43
N PRO A 211 -28.43 10.09 2.18
CA PRO A 211 -28.29 11.27 1.32
C PRO A 211 -29.64 11.75 0.79
N SER A 212 -29.74 13.05 0.57
CA SER A 212 -30.86 13.73 -0.07
C SER A 212 -30.31 14.81 -1.01
N ASP A 213 -31.16 15.46 -1.78
CA ASP A 213 -30.73 16.54 -2.71
C ASP A 213 -30.01 17.68 -2.00
N SER A 214 -30.35 17.96 -0.74
CA SER A 214 -29.82 19.12 0.00
C SER A 214 -28.78 18.77 1.06
N SER A 215 -28.72 17.52 1.54
CA SER A 215 -27.86 17.14 2.67
C SER A 215 -27.67 15.62 2.78
N VAL A 216 -26.77 15.22 3.66
CA VAL A 216 -26.60 13.82 4.11
C VAL A 216 -26.92 13.74 5.60
N THR A 217 -27.87 12.90 5.98
CA THR A 217 -28.19 12.66 7.39
C THR A 217 -27.39 11.46 7.88
N VAL A 218 -26.73 11.62 9.03
CA VAL A 218 -25.92 10.59 9.70
C VAL A 218 -26.35 10.52 11.17
N GLY A 219 -27.03 9.45 11.56
CA GLY A 219 -27.76 9.43 12.83
C GLY A 219 -28.83 10.52 12.82
N ASP A 220 -28.75 11.45 13.79
CA ASP A 220 -29.64 12.60 13.91
C ASP A 220 -29.03 13.91 13.40
N GLU A 221 -27.80 13.88 12.90
CA GLU A 221 -27.07 15.05 12.43
C GLU A 221 -27.15 15.19 10.90
N ARG A 222 -27.12 16.44 10.45
CA ARG A 222 -27.14 16.79 9.02
C ARG A 222 -25.82 17.43 8.61
N PHE A 223 -25.32 17.03 7.45
CA PHE A 223 -24.12 17.54 6.81
C PHE A 223 -24.42 17.90 5.36
N ASP A 224 -23.76 18.91 4.85
CA ASP A 224 -23.87 19.27 3.43
C ASP A 224 -23.15 18.23 2.55
N PHE A 225 -22.03 17.71 3.06
CA PHE A 225 -21.25 16.68 2.38
C PHE A 225 -20.66 15.69 3.41
N VAL A 226 -20.45 14.45 2.95
CA VAL A 226 -19.76 13.41 3.71
C VAL A 226 -18.67 12.81 2.84
N ALA A 227 -17.46 12.67 3.38
CA ALA A 227 -16.38 11.91 2.74
C ALA A 227 -15.92 10.76 3.63
N ALA A 228 -15.83 9.56 3.07
CA ALA A 228 -15.35 8.39 3.77
C ALA A 228 -13.89 8.08 3.39
N LEU A 229 -12.96 8.51 4.26
CA LEU A 229 -11.51 8.45 4.08
C LEU A 229 -10.94 7.31 4.93
N LEU A 230 -11.38 6.08 4.65
CA LEU A 230 -11.17 4.89 5.49
C LEU A 230 -9.92 4.08 5.13
N GLY A 231 -9.06 4.62 4.29
CA GLY A 231 -7.82 4.02 3.86
C GLY A 231 -7.79 3.67 2.38
N PHE A 232 -6.76 2.93 2.01
CA PHE A 232 -6.47 2.57 0.63
C PHE A 232 -6.22 1.06 0.52
N GLU A 233 -6.37 0.53 -0.68
CA GLU A 233 -5.98 -0.83 -1.05
C GLU A 233 -5.24 -0.80 -2.40
N PRO A 234 -4.40 -1.80 -2.71
CA PRO A 234 -3.76 -1.91 -4.02
C PRO A 234 -4.82 -1.88 -5.13
N GLU A 235 -4.54 -1.14 -6.21
CA GLU A 235 -5.41 -1.09 -7.38
C GLU A 235 -5.43 -2.48 -8.07
N PRO A 236 -6.57 -3.20 -8.07
CA PRO A 236 -6.59 -4.60 -8.49
C PRO A 236 -6.64 -4.78 -10.00
N SER A 237 -6.91 -3.73 -10.79
CA SER A 237 -7.19 -3.86 -12.22
C SER A 237 -6.07 -4.55 -12.99
N ALA A 238 -4.79 -4.17 -12.76
CA ALA A 238 -3.68 -4.79 -13.44
C ALA A 238 -3.40 -6.22 -12.95
N PHE A 239 -3.58 -6.49 -11.65
CA PHE A 239 -3.43 -7.85 -11.12
C PHE A 239 -4.52 -8.80 -11.60
N GLY A 240 -5.73 -8.29 -11.86
CA GLY A 240 -6.84 -9.04 -12.43
C GLY A 240 -6.59 -9.50 -13.87
N LEU A 241 -5.69 -8.82 -14.60
CA LEU A 241 -5.28 -9.22 -15.96
C LEU A 241 -4.33 -10.42 -15.95
N LEU A 242 -3.64 -10.68 -14.84
CA LEU A 242 -2.63 -11.71 -14.71
C LEU A 242 -3.25 -13.00 -14.15
N SER A 243 -3.11 -14.10 -14.88
CA SER A 243 -3.43 -15.42 -14.35
C SER A 243 -2.49 -15.76 -13.16
N GLU A 244 -2.86 -16.73 -12.34
CA GLU A 244 -1.99 -17.20 -11.24
C GLU A 244 -0.63 -17.70 -11.76
N HIS A 245 -0.60 -18.26 -12.96
CA HIS A 245 0.63 -18.68 -13.63
C HIS A 245 1.51 -17.50 -14.07
N ASP A 246 0.89 -16.40 -14.53
CA ASP A 246 1.62 -15.24 -15.06
C ASP A 246 2.15 -14.31 -13.95
N ARG A 247 1.45 -14.23 -12.80
CA ARG A 247 1.80 -13.32 -11.68
C ARG A 247 3.26 -13.42 -11.22
N PRO A 248 3.86 -14.61 -11.04
CA PRO A 248 5.25 -14.73 -10.60
C PRO A 248 6.27 -14.14 -11.58
N HIS A 249 5.89 -13.93 -12.83
CA HIS A 249 6.75 -13.38 -13.89
C HIS A 249 6.66 -11.85 -14.01
N ALA A 250 5.68 -11.23 -13.35
CA ALA A 250 5.52 -9.78 -13.36
C ALA A 250 6.29 -9.13 -12.19
N PHE A 251 6.90 -7.98 -12.48
CA PHE A 251 7.46 -7.12 -11.45
C PHE A 251 6.37 -6.20 -10.91
N VAL A 252 6.51 -5.76 -9.66
CA VAL A 252 5.57 -4.85 -9.01
C VAL A 252 6.35 -3.74 -8.31
N ALA A 253 5.94 -2.48 -8.47
CA ALA A 253 6.55 -1.34 -7.81
C ALA A 253 5.54 -0.33 -7.28
N GLY A 254 6.03 0.51 -6.35
CA GLY A 254 5.25 1.54 -5.68
C GLY A 254 4.24 0.96 -4.72
N ASP A 255 3.23 1.75 -4.43
CA ASP A 255 2.21 1.42 -3.42
C ASP A 255 1.41 0.16 -3.76
N ALA A 256 1.33 -0.21 -5.05
CA ALA A 256 0.72 -1.46 -5.49
C ALA A 256 1.43 -2.71 -4.92
N SER A 257 2.71 -2.59 -4.54
CA SER A 257 3.48 -3.68 -3.96
C SER A 257 3.12 -3.97 -2.50
N GLY A 258 2.54 -3.00 -1.80
CA GLY A 258 2.28 -3.09 -0.36
C GLY A 258 3.52 -3.17 0.54
N ARG A 259 4.73 -3.05 -0.03
CA ARG A 259 6.00 -3.23 0.70
C ARG A 259 6.37 -2.07 1.61
N TRP A 260 6.00 -0.85 1.22
CA TRP A 260 6.45 0.37 1.86
C TRP A 260 5.27 1.20 2.35
N HIS A 261 5.54 2.11 3.29
CA HIS A 261 4.57 3.15 3.61
C HIS A 261 4.24 3.97 2.37
N PRO A 262 2.96 4.11 1.99
CA PRO A 262 2.58 4.83 0.76
C PRO A 262 2.99 6.30 0.81
N CYS A 263 3.94 6.69 -0.02
CA CYS A 263 4.29 8.10 -0.25
C CYS A 263 5.06 8.26 -1.57
N VAL A 264 5.20 9.49 -2.03
CA VAL A 264 5.89 9.80 -3.29
C VAL A 264 7.34 9.31 -3.28
N GLN A 265 8.09 9.51 -2.20
CA GLN A 265 9.51 9.14 -2.12
C GLN A 265 9.72 7.63 -2.14
N THR A 266 8.91 6.87 -1.40
CA THR A 266 8.97 5.41 -1.43
C THR A 266 8.57 4.86 -2.79
N ALA A 267 7.56 5.46 -3.44
CA ALA A 267 7.15 5.06 -4.79
C ALA A 267 8.26 5.30 -5.82
N LEU A 268 8.92 6.47 -5.79
CA LEU A 268 10.06 6.77 -6.66
C LEU A 268 11.21 5.78 -6.45
N ALA A 269 11.59 5.53 -5.19
CA ALA A 269 12.67 4.62 -4.83
C ALA A 269 12.36 3.17 -5.27
N ASP A 270 11.12 2.72 -5.08
CA ASP A 270 10.70 1.37 -5.47
C ASP A 270 10.67 1.21 -7.00
N GLY A 271 10.36 2.28 -7.74
CA GLY A 271 10.49 2.33 -9.20
C GLY A 271 11.95 2.12 -9.67
N VAL A 272 12.91 2.78 -9.01
CA VAL A 272 14.35 2.56 -9.26
C VAL A 272 14.74 1.11 -8.98
N GLN A 273 14.32 0.59 -7.83
CA GLN A 273 14.63 -0.79 -7.45
C GLN A 273 14.06 -1.80 -8.45
N ALA A 274 12.82 -1.62 -8.89
CA ALA A 274 12.20 -2.47 -9.90
C ALA A 274 12.96 -2.39 -11.24
N ALA A 275 13.39 -1.20 -11.66
CA ALA A 275 14.18 -1.03 -12.87
C ALA A 275 15.51 -1.82 -12.81
N LYS A 276 16.18 -1.80 -11.65
CA LYS A 276 17.44 -2.56 -11.47
C LYS A 276 17.19 -4.08 -11.45
N LEU A 277 16.11 -4.54 -10.86
CA LEU A 277 15.73 -5.96 -10.88
C LEU A 277 15.38 -6.43 -12.30
N ILE A 278 14.67 -5.61 -13.07
CA ILE A 278 14.34 -5.90 -14.47
C ILE A 278 15.61 -5.94 -15.32
N GLU A 279 16.51 -4.95 -15.19
CA GLU A 279 17.80 -4.96 -15.90
C GLU A 279 18.56 -6.25 -15.63
N GLN A 280 18.66 -6.64 -14.36
CA GLN A 280 19.33 -7.88 -13.97
C GLN A 280 18.68 -9.12 -14.59
N ALA A 281 17.34 -9.18 -14.65
CA ALA A 281 16.62 -10.29 -15.25
C ALA A 281 16.80 -10.36 -16.77
N LEU A 282 16.86 -9.21 -17.45
CA LEU A 282 16.98 -9.15 -18.91
C LEU A 282 18.42 -9.25 -19.42
N ARG A 283 19.41 -9.03 -18.56
CA ARG A 283 20.85 -9.09 -18.86
C ARG A 283 21.60 -9.96 -17.85
N PRO A 284 21.30 -11.27 -17.79
CA PRO A 284 21.91 -12.16 -16.79
C PRO A 284 23.43 -12.30 -16.95
N GLU A 285 23.99 -11.99 -18.12
CA GLU A 285 25.41 -12.12 -18.45
C GLU A 285 26.19 -10.78 -18.46
N GLY A 286 25.59 -9.71 -17.90
CA GLY A 286 26.34 -8.46 -17.71
C GLY A 286 27.56 -8.68 -16.82
N PRO A 287 28.62 -7.79 -16.89
CA PRO A 287 29.82 -7.99 -16.10
C PRO A 287 29.42 -8.18 -14.65
N THR A 288 29.78 -9.31 -14.10
CA THR A 288 29.54 -9.78 -12.73
C THR A 288 30.33 -8.98 -11.68
N ALA A 289 30.25 -7.66 -11.72
CA ALA A 289 30.28 -6.86 -10.52
C ALA A 289 28.85 -6.84 -9.99
N ALA A 290 28.38 -7.97 -9.49
CA ALA A 290 27.32 -7.93 -8.49
C ALA A 290 27.73 -6.82 -7.53
N PRO A 291 26.87 -5.79 -7.27
CA PRO A 291 27.12 -4.92 -6.15
C PRO A 291 27.43 -5.88 -5.02
N GLN A 292 28.54 -5.67 -4.30
CA GLN A 292 28.86 -6.49 -3.14
C GLN A 292 27.63 -6.39 -2.25
N ARG A 293 26.68 -7.30 -2.43
CA ARG A 293 25.64 -7.53 -1.47
C ARG A 293 26.45 -7.93 -0.26
N PHE A 294 26.42 -7.10 0.75
CA PHE A 294 26.85 -7.54 2.06
C PHE A 294 25.95 -8.73 2.39
N ASN A 295 26.43 -9.93 2.03
CA ASN A 295 25.68 -11.18 2.17
C ASN A 295 25.61 -11.65 3.62
N ASN A 296 25.83 -10.76 4.58
CA ASN A 296 25.64 -11.02 6.00
C ASN A 296 24.16 -10.90 6.35
N ARG A 297 23.35 -11.78 5.72
CA ARG A 297 21.94 -11.93 6.08
C ARG A 297 21.87 -12.70 7.40
N GLN A 298 21.37 -12.06 8.43
CA GLN A 298 21.07 -12.71 9.71
C GLN A 298 19.59 -13.03 9.77
N VAL A 299 19.27 -14.28 10.01
CA VAL A 299 17.89 -14.76 10.22
C VAL A 299 17.81 -15.48 11.54
N ILE A 300 16.87 -15.05 12.38
CA ILE A 300 16.54 -15.78 13.60
C ILE A 300 15.44 -16.78 13.25
N HIS A 301 15.68 -18.06 13.50
CA HIS A 301 14.71 -19.13 13.34
C HIS A 301 14.13 -19.50 14.70
N LEU A 302 12.83 -19.36 14.87
CA LEU A 302 12.08 -19.87 16.02
C LEU A 302 11.19 -20.99 15.50
N GLN A 303 11.47 -22.22 15.91
CA GLN A 303 10.83 -23.41 15.40
C GLN A 303 10.15 -24.23 16.49
N GLY A 304 8.98 -24.76 16.18
CA GLY A 304 8.26 -25.66 17.07
C GLY A 304 7.71 -24.99 18.33
N LEU A 305 7.39 -23.69 18.33
CA LEU A 305 6.78 -23.03 19.47
C LEU A 305 5.33 -23.48 19.65
N ARG A 306 5.09 -24.31 20.64
CA ARG A 306 3.76 -24.88 20.94
C ARG A 306 3.16 -24.24 22.17
N PHE A 307 1.90 -23.83 22.05
CA PHE A 307 1.10 -23.27 23.15
C PHE A 307 -0.39 -23.27 22.76
N LYS A 308 -1.25 -22.84 23.69
CA LYS A 308 -2.68 -22.70 23.40
C LYS A 308 -3.01 -21.27 23.02
N ALA A 309 -3.79 -21.07 21.98
CA ALA A 309 -4.21 -19.78 21.45
C ALA A 309 -5.74 -19.66 21.38
N ASN A 310 -6.25 -18.44 21.48
CA ASN A 310 -7.66 -18.12 21.32
C ASN A 310 -8.01 -17.98 19.82
N LEU A 311 -8.26 -19.12 19.15
CA LEU A 311 -8.35 -19.19 17.70
C LEU A 311 -9.43 -20.17 17.25
N GLY A 312 -10.30 -19.73 16.32
CA GLY A 312 -11.21 -20.57 15.58
C GLY A 312 -12.61 -20.00 15.45
N ILE A 313 -13.32 -20.42 14.39
CA ILE A 313 -14.68 -19.97 14.07
C ILE A 313 -15.75 -20.95 14.51
N LEU A 314 -15.40 -22.23 14.74
CA LEU A 314 -16.32 -23.30 15.12
C LEU A 314 -16.71 -23.17 16.60
N ASP A 315 -17.91 -23.59 16.94
CA ASP A 315 -18.44 -23.45 18.30
C ASP A 315 -17.51 -24.10 19.34
N PHE A 316 -17.03 -25.32 19.09
CA PHE A 316 -16.10 -26.00 20.00
C PHE A 316 -14.72 -25.32 20.11
N GLU A 317 -14.32 -24.52 19.13
CA GLU A 317 -13.07 -23.76 19.16
C GLU A 317 -13.20 -22.48 20.01
N ARG A 318 -14.43 -22.02 20.21
CA ARG A 318 -14.76 -20.86 21.06
C ARG A 318 -14.90 -21.23 22.54
N ASP A 319 -15.06 -22.51 22.84
CA ASP A 319 -15.18 -23.00 24.22
C ASP A 319 -13.86 -22.96 25.00
N GLY A 320 -12.72 -22.76 24.32
CA GLY A 320 -11.43 -22.62 24.99
C GLY A 320 -10.25 -22.54 24.04
N PRO A 321 -9.04 -22.23 24.60
CA PRO A 321 -7.84 -22.07 23.79
C PRO A 321 -7.42 -23.38 23.11
N GLN A 322 -7.11 -23.29 21.81
CA GLN A 322 -6.72 -24.41 20.93
C GLN A 322 -5.19 -24.62 20.91
N PRO A 323 -4.68 -25.86 20.85
CA PRO A 323 -3.26 -26.11 20.70
C PRO A 323 -2.79 -25.76 19.28
N ILE A 324 -1.77 -24.91 19.22
CA ILE A 324 -1.14 -24.49 17.97
C ILE A 324 0.37 -24.66 18.02
N GLN A 325 1.00 -24.69 16.85
CA GLN A 325 2.43 -24.54 16.69
C GLN A 325 2.70 -23.31 15.80
N VAL A 326 3.65 -22.48 16.22
CA VAL A 326 4.15 -21.39 15.42
C VAL A 326 5.62 -21.58 15.11
N ASP A 327 5.95 -21.52 13.82
CA ASP A 327 7.31 -21.41 13.30
C ASP A 327 7.49 -20.05 12.69
N ALA A 328 8.58 -19.36 13.03
CA ALA A 328 8.86 -18.01 12.55
C ALA A 328 10.33 -17.87 12.13
N GLU A 329 10.54 -17.26 10.97
CA GLU A 329 11.84 -16.78 10.52
C GLU A 329 11.82 -15.25 10.51
N VAL A 330 12.78 -14.63 11.19
CA VAL A 330 12.88 -13.18 11.31
C VAL A 330 14.19 -12.72 10.69
N ASN A 331 14.09 -12.05 9.54
CA ASN A 331 15.24 -11.51 8.80
C ASN A 331 15.64 -10.16 9.39
N LEU A 332 16.87 -10.03 9.84
CA LEU A 332 17.47 -8.81 10.38
C LEU A 332 18.31 -8.05 9.33
N GLY A 333 18.28 -8.49 8.07
CA GLY A 333 19.06 -7.89 6.99
C GLY A 333 20.56 -8.06 7.17
N ALA A 334 21.32 -7.11 6.66
CA ALA A 334 22.78 -7.09 6.67
C ALA A 334 23.34 -6.41 7.92
N LEU A 335 22.83 -6.74 9.10
CA LEU A 335 23.43 -6.24 10.35
C LEU A 335 24.85 -6.80 10.49
N PRO A 336 25.83 -6.02 10.99
CA PRO A 336 27.17 -6.53 11.24
C PRO A 336 27.10 -7.66 12.27
N ILE A 337 27.78 -8.78 11.95
CA ILE A 337 27.92 -9.87 12.91
C ILE A 337 28.64 -9.32 14.14
N VAL A 338 28.04 -9.44 15.31
CA VAL A 338 28.65 -9.02 16.57
C VAL A 338 29.80 -9.98 16.90
N ALA A 339 31.02 -9.54 16.69
CA ALA A 339 32.21 -10.38 16.89
C ALA A 339 32.63 -10.51 18.37
N ARG A 340 31.96 -9.82 19.30
CA ARG A 340 32.29 -9.85 20.75
C ARG A 340 31.02 -10.11 21.56
N ASP A 341 31.11 -11.06 22.46
CA ASP A 341 30.06 -11.50 23.38
C ASP A 341 29.91 -10.48 24.54
N ALA A 342 29.44 -9.27 24.23
CA ALA A 342 29.45 -8.22 25.25
C ALA A 342 28.16 -7.42 25.40
N ASP A 343 27.24 -7.43 24.46
CA ASP A 343 26.09 -6.49 24.52
C ASP A 343 24.85 -7.02 23.85
N ILE A 344 23.94 -7.63 24.61
CA ILE A 344 22.62 -8.08 24.13
C ILE A 344 21.74 -6.90 23.62
N GLY A 345 22.03 -5.67 24.03
CA GLY A 345 21.33 -4.47 23.58
C GLY A 345 21.56 -4.15 22.10
N ARG A 346 22.57 -4.76 21.47
CA ARG A 346 22.88 -4.58 20.03
C ARG A 346 22.25 -5.61 19.10
N VAL A 347 21.59 -6.61 19.64
CA VAL A 347 20.94 -7.66 18.88
C VAL A 347 19.46 -7.72 19.21
N LEU A 348 18.64 -8.20 18.27
CA LEU A 348 17.26 -8.49 18.59
C LEU A 348 17.19 -9.72 19.48
N ASP A 349 16.78 -9.54 20.73
CA ASP A 349 16.60 -10.63 21.67
C ASP A 349 15.45 -11.54 21.22
N TYR A 350 15.74 -12.80 20.90
CA TYR A 350 14.74 -13.78 20.46
C TYR A 350 13.62 -14.01 21.49
N ARG A 351 13.84 -13.69 22.78
CA ARG A 351 12.80 -13.71 23.81
C ARG A 351 11.68 -12.72 23.50
N ARG A 352 12.00 -11.58 22.88
CA ARG A 352 11.02 -10.59 22.44
C ARG A 352 10.17 -11.11 21.28
N ILE A 353 10.77 -11.87 20.35
CA ILE A 353 10.04 -12.53 19.25
C ILE A 353 9.05 -13.52 19.82
N ARG A 354 9.52 -14.41 20.71
CA ARG A 354 8.68 -15.39 21.39
C ARG A 354 7.54 -14.74 22.17
N ALA A 355 7.84 -13.71 22.95
CA ALA A 355 6.84 -12.99 23.74
C ALA A 355 5.79 -12.32 22.83
N ALA A 356 6.20 -11.68 21.75
CA ALA A 356 5.31 -11.04 20.80
C ALA A 356 4.35 -12.05 20.12
N ILE A 357 4.84 -13.25 19.78
CA ILE A 357 4.01 -14.31 19.20
C ILE A 357 2.96 -14.80 20.21
N ILE A 358 3.36 -15.09 21.44
CA ILE A 358 2.45 -15.60 22.46
C ILE A 358 1.40 -14.53 22.80
N ASP A 359 1.81 -13.29 23.02
CA ASP A 359 0.94 -12.16 23.34
C ASP A 359 -0.13 -11.96 22.25
N GLU A 360 0.28 -11.89 20.98
CA GLU A 360 -0.64 -11.70 19.85
C GLU A 360 -1.67 -12.84 19.72
N CYS A 361 -1.28 -14.08 20.02
CA CYS A 361 -2.16 -15.25 19.91
C CYS A 361 -3.07 -15.49 21.12
N THR A 362 -2.79 -14.86 22.26
CA THR A 362 -3.50 -15.16 23.52
C THR A 362 -4.29 -14.00 24.08
N THR A 363 -4.03 -12.76 23.65
CA THR A 363 -4.68 -11.56 24.19
C THR A 363 -6.15 -11.46 23.77
N GLU A 364 -6.43 -11.72 22.48
CA GLU A 364 -7.78 -11.63 21.93
C GLU A 364 -8.13 -12.89 21.10
N HIS A 365 -9.42 -13.23 21.07
CA HIS A 365 -9.90 -14.28 20.18
C HIS A 365 -9.81 -13.84 18.72
N THR A 366 -9.35 -14.74 17.85
CA THR A 366 -9.30 -14.51 16.40
C THR A 366 -10.02 -15.64 15.68
N ASP A 367 -11.02 -15.33 14.87
CA ASP A 367 -11.85 -16.35 14.20
C ASP A 367 -11.08 -17.12 13.12
N LEU A 368 -10.24 -16.45 12.33
CA LEU A 368 -9.56 -17.03 11.17
C LEU A 368 -8.05 -17.15 11.37
N VAL A 369 -7.49 -18.30 11.00
CA VAL A 369 -6.03 -18.56 11.05
C VAL A 369 -5.28 -17.55 10.18
N GLU A 370 -5.80 -17.24 9.00
CA GLU A 370 -5.26 -16.28 8.05
C GLU A 370 -5.13 -14.88 8.67
N ALA A 371 -6.16 -14.47 9.41
CA ALA A 371 -6.17 -13.18 10.11
C ALA A 371 -5.11 -13.14 11.22
N LEU A 372 -4.98 -14.22 11.99
CA LEU A 372 -3.97 -14.32 13.04
C LEU A 372 -2.54 -14.33 12.48
N VAL A 373 -2.30 -15.05 11.38
CA VAL A 373 -1.00 -15.06 10.69
C VAL A 373 -0.66 -13.66 10.17
N GLY A 374 -1.63 -12.91 9.64
CA GLY A 374 -1.46 -11.53 9.24
C GLY A 374 -1.09 -10.59 10.40
N LYS A 375 -1.79 -10.72 11.55
CA LYS A 375 -1.49 -9.98 12.78
C LYS A 375 -0.07 -10.29 13.28
N LEU A 376 0.30 -11.57 13.32
CA LEU A 376 1.65 -12.02 13.72
C LEU A 376 2.73 -11.43 12.82
N SER A 377 2.53 -11.47 11.50
CA SER A 377 3.48 -10.91 10.54
C SER A 377 3.67 -9.41 10.77
N ASN A 378 2.59 -8.66 10.93
CA ASN A 378 2.63 -7.23 11.21
C ASN A 378 3.30 -6.93 12.56
N ARG A 379 3.00 -7.72 13.58
CA ARG A 379 3.58 -7.57 14.92
C ARG A 379 5.09 -7.81 14.91
N LEU A 380 5.54 -8.85 14.22
CA LEU A 380 6.97 -9.16 14.12
C LEU A 380 7.71 -8.15 13.24
N MET A 381 7.11 -7.70 12.13
CA MET A 381 7.66 -6.63 11.29
C MET A 381 7.81 -5.30 12.04
N SER A 382 7.01 -5.04 13.07
CA SER A 382 7.13 -3.83 13.91
C SER A 382 8.31 -3.84 14.88
N LEU A 383 9.00 -4.96 15.05
CA LEU A 383 10.17 -5.05 15.91
C LEU A 383 11.37 -4.33 15.28
N THR A 384 12.06 -3.53 16.06
CA THR A 384 13.21 -2.75 15.60
C THR A 384 14.29 -3.65 14.98
N GLY A 385 14.71 -3.33 13.75
CA GLY A 385 15.75 -4.06 13.03
C GLY A 385 15.24 -5.24 12.20
N VAL A 386 13.96 -5.54 12.22
CA VAL A 386 13.35 -6.57 11.37
C VAL A 386 13.08 -6.00 9.98
N VAL A 387 13.55 -6.69 8.95
CA VAL A 387 13.36 -6.31 7.54
C VAL A 387 12.49 -7.32 6.78
N GLY A 388 12.27 -8.51 7.33
CA GLY A 388 11.39 -9.53 6.75
C GLY A 388 10.99 -10.59 7.76
N VAL A 389 9.81 -11.17 7.61
CA VAL A 389 9.32 -12.28 8.43
C VAL A 389 8.62 -13.32 7.58
N ARG A 390 8.84 -14.58 7.92
CA ARG A 390 8.03 -15.73 7.49
C ARG A 390 7.40 -16.33 8.72
N VAL A 391 6.10 -16.50 8.70
CA VAL A 391 5.34 -17.08 9.79
C VAL A 391 4.54 -18.26 9.25
N LYS A 392 4.61 -19.39 9.95
CA LYS A 392 3.74 -20.54 9.73
C LYS A 392 3.03 -20.86 11.03
N LEU A 393 1.71 -20.86 11.03
CA LEU A 393 0.87 -21.27 12.14
C LEU A 393 0.16 -22.57 11.78
N THR A 394 0.30 -23.58 12.62
CA THR A 394 -0.27 -24.90 12.46
C THR A 394 -1.27 -25.17 13.57
N LYS A 395 -2.51 -25.54 13.21
CA LYS A 395 -3.51 -26.11 14.13
C LYS A 395 -3.23 -27.60 14.26
N LEU A 396 -3.01 -28.06 15.51
CA LEU A 396 -2.52 -29.42 15.77
C LEU A 396 -3.64 -30.46 15.92
N GLU A 397 -4.85 -30.03 16.30
CA GLU A 397 -5.94 -30.94 16.69
C GLU A 397 -7.26 -30.64 15.99
N ILE A 398 -7.24 -29.96 14.82
CA ILE A 398 -8.46 -29.62 14.08
C ILE A 398 -9.07 -30.87 13.40
N PHE A 399 -8.22 -31.79 12.95
CA PHE A 399 -8.60 -33.05 12.35
C PHE A 399 -7.82 -34.21 12.98
N PRO A 400 -8.41 -35.45 13.05
CA PRO A 400 -7.74 -36.57 13.65
C PRO A 400 -6.63 -37.20 12.76
N ASP A 401 -6.62 -36.85 11.47
CA ASP A 401 -5.80 -37.45 10.44
C ASP A 401 -4.84 -36.48 9.74
N CYS A 402 -4.95 -35.18 10.00
CA CYS A 402 -4.02 -34.18 9.46
C CYS A 402 -3.91 -32.90 10.30
N GLU A 403 -2.80 -32.21 10.15
CA GLU A 403 -2.59 -30.85 10.66
C GLU A 403 -2.91 -29.83 9.55
N VAL A 404 -3.44 -28.68 9.93
CA VAL A 404 -3.71 -27.58 9.00
C VAL A 404 -2.80 -26.40 9.33
N ALA A 405 -2.09 -25.90 8.34
CA ALA A 405 -1.20 -24.76 8.50
C ALA A 405 -1.47 -23.66 7.48
N VAL A 406 -1.32 -22.41 7.92
CA VAL A 406 -1.28 -21.24 7.07
C VAL A 406 0.07 -20.55 7.26
N SER A 407 0.66 -20.08 6.16
CA SER A 407 1.92 -19.33 6.20
C SER A 407 1.82 -18.03 5.45
N SER A 408 2.61 -17.04 5.90
CA SER A 408 2.79 -15.79 5.19
C SER A 408 4.25 -15.39 5.16
N GLU A 409 4.61 -14.61 4.13
CA GLU A 409 5.91 -13.97 3.98
C GLU A 409 5.70 -12.48 3.81
N SER A 410 6.45 -11.66 4.54
CA SER A 410 6.40 -10.20 4.50
C SER A 410 7.80 -9.61 4.55
N GLY A 411 8.01 -8.47 3.86
CA GLY A 411 9.28 -7.76 3.88
C GLY A 411 10.32 -8.29 2.87
N ILE A 412 11.60 -8.19 3.22
CA ILE A 412 12.74 -8.48 2.35
C ILE A 412 13.32 -9.86 2.69
N TRP A 413 13.57 -10.67 1.64
CA TRP A 413 14.12 -12.01 1.76
C TRP A 413 15.28 -12.29 0.80
#